data_e351c85d83674a90588c2b1a16b52a9b
#
_entry.id   e351c85d83674a90588c2b1a16b52a9b
#
_cell.length_a   1.000
_cell.length_b   1.000
_cell.length_c   1.000
_cell.angle_alpha   90.00
_cell.angle_beta   90.00
_cell.angle_gamma   90.00
#
_symmetry.space_group_name_H-M   'P 1'
#
loop_
_entity.id
_entity.type
_entity.pdbx_description
1 polymer ?
#
loop_
_entity_poly.entity_id
_entity_poly.type
_entity_poly.pdbx_seq_one_letter_code
_entity_poly.pdbx_strand_id
1 'polypeptide(L)'
;GYSDPDQPTFIVTIAHEVAHQWWYNVVGNDVFQEPWLDEGLTTFSSALYYEEAGGRQAYEGVRSYWQDRYDKLLQENRDAPLSWSLSQFMEQDAEAYAPIAYSKGALFFDALRSEVGDEAFFAALQAYYQDHQFAIASGDDLRAAFIQAGGSQAGALFDEWLK
;
A
#
# COMPACT_ATOMS: atom_id res chain seq x y z
N GLY A 1 21.88 10.69 5.94
CA GLY A 1 21.95 11.19 4.67
C GLY A 1 21.43 10.35 3.55
N TYR A 2 20.58 10.94 2.73
CA TYR A 2 20.02 10.38 1.48
C TYR A 2 21.00 10.35 0.31
N SER A 3 22.30 10.36 0.54
CA SER A 3 23.29 10.60 -0.51
C SER A 3 24.12 9.40 -0.93
N ASP A 4 23.84 8.22 -0.37
CA ASP A 4 24.53 6.98 -0.79
C ASP A 4 23.61 6.14 -1.67
N PRO A 5 23.85 6.08 -3.01
CA PRO A 5 23.01 5.32 -3.93
C PRO A 5 23.04 3.80 -3.69
N ASP A 6 24.00 3.30 -2.93
CA ASP A 6 24.11 1.87 -2.59
C ASP A 6 23.32 1.50 -1.32
N GLN A 7 22.65 2.49 -0.68
CA GLN A 7 21.80 2.19 0.49
C GLN A 7 20.43 1.65 0.07
N PRO A 8 19.98 0.52 0.65
CA PRO A 8 18.67 -0.07 0.34
C PRO A 8 17.51 0.95 0.46
N THR A 9 17.53 1.83 1.46
CA THR A 9 16.55 2.90 1.66
C THR A 9 16.45 3.88 0.50
N PHE A 10 17.55 4.20 -0.17
CA PHE A 10 17.56 5.11 -1.30
C PHE A 10 16.83 4.49 -2.52
N ILE A 11 17.14 3.24 -2.82
CA ILE A 11 16.51 2.51 -3.94
C ILE A 11 15.02 2.27 -3.68
N VAL A 12 14.63 1.91 -2.44
CA VAL A 12 13.20 1.78 -2.04
C VAL A 12 12.47 3.08 -2.28
N THR A 13 13.05 4.22 -1.90
CA THR A 13 12.42 5.53 -2.14
C THR A 13 12.28 5.83 -3.63
N ILE A 14 13.31 5.56 -4.45
CA ILE A 14 13.21 5.76 -5.91
C ILE A 14 12.13 4.86 -6.50
N ALA A 15 12.07 3.58 -6.13
CA ALA A 15 11.07 2.65 -6.62
C ALA A 15 9.65 3.09 -6.23
N HIS A 16 9.47 3.63 -5.02
CA HIS A 16 8.25 4.25 -4.54
C HIS A 16 7.85 5.45 -5.41
N GLU A 17 8.73 6.42 -5.57
CA GLU A 17 8.44 7.62 -6.38
C GLU A 17 8.17 7.29 -7.86
N VAL A 18 8.84 6.28 -8.41
CA VAL A 18 8.55 5.80 -9.76
C VAL A 18 7.18 5.13 -9.84
N ALA A 19 6.77 4.37 -8.83
CA ALA A 19 5.47 3.71 -8.81
C ALA A 19 4.29 4.70 -8.78
N HIS A 20 4.50 5.94 -8.28
CA HIS A 20 3.52 7.02 -8.39
C HIS A 20 3.20 7.43 -9.83
N GLN A 21 3.98 6.99 -10.84
CA GLN A 21 3.61 7.18 -12.24
C GLN A 21 2.34 6.40 -12.62
N TRP A 22 2.08 5.27 -11.95
CA TRP A 22 0.88 4.46 -12.14
C TRP A 22 -0.19 4.83 -11.10
N TRP A 23 0.18 4.78 -9.81
CA TRP A 23 -0.69 5.04 -8.65
C TRP A 23 -0.55 6.50 -8.23
N TYR A 24 -1.50 7.32 -8.57
CA TYR A 24 -1.64 8.77 -8.48
C TYR A 24 -1.61 9.48 -9.85
N ASN A 25 -0.55 9.30 -10.69
CA ASN A 25 -0.47 10.08 -11.94
C ASN A 25 -1.38 9.55 -13.04
N VAL A 26 -1.51 8.23 -13.20
CA VAL A 26 -2.43 7.62 -14.18
C VAL A 26 -3.75 7.24 -13.54
N VAL A 27 -3.74 6.54 -12.41
CA VAL A 27 -4.92 6.28 -11.59
C VAL A 27 -4.83 7.18 -10.38
N GLY A 28 -5.54 8.32 -10.39
CA GLY A 28 -5.56 9.28 -9.30
C GLY A 28 -6.48 8.83 -8.18
N ASN A 29 -6.30 9.41 -6.99
CA ASN A 29 -7.19 9.27 -5.85
C ASN A 29 -7.30 10.58 -5.09
N ASP A 30 -8.23 10.68 -4.15
CA ASP A 30 -8.29 11.79 -3.20
C ASP A 30 -7.29 11.53 -2.05
N VAL A 31 -6.06 12.01 -2.21
CA VAL A 31 -4.96 11.83 -1.23
C VAL A 31 -5.26 12.45 0.15
N PHE A 32 -6.24 13.35 0.23
CA PHE A 32 -6.67 13.92 1.50
C PHE A 32 -7.67 13.02 2.23
N GLN A 33 -8.51 12.31 1.49
CA GLN A 33 -9.52 11.42 2.06
C GLN A 33 -9.03 9.99 2.21
N GLU A 34 -8.24 9.48 1.25
CA GLU A 34 -7.76 8.10 1.20
C GLU A 34 -6.26 8.03 0.93
N PRO A 35 -5.39 8.59 1.84
CA PRO A 35 -3.94 8.62 1.61
C PRO A 35 -3.31 7.23 1.57
N TRP A 36 -3.95 6.20 2.12
CA TRP A 36 -3.49 4.81 2.07
C TRP A 36 -3.52 4.21 0.68
N LEU A 37 -4.42 4.75 -0.19
CA LEU A 37 -4.73 4.13 -1.48
C LEU A 37 -3.56 4.26 -2.46
N ASP A 38 -2.95 5.42 -2.56
CA ASP A 38 -1.74 5.63 -3.36
C ASP A 38 -0.47 5.31 -2.57
N GLU A 39 -0.32 5.80 -1.37
CA GLU A 39 0.90 5.62 -0.57
C GLU A 39 1.14 4.14 -0.18
N GLY A 40 0.07 3.43 0.23
CA GLY A 40 0.15 2.01 0.54
C GLY A 40 0.47 1.16 -0.68
N LEU A 41 -0.23 1.40 -1.81
CA LEU A 41 -0.02 0.64 -3.04
C LEU A 41 1.35 0.95 -3.67
N THR A 42 1.78 2.20 -3.63
CA THR A 42 3.10 2.63 -4.11
C THR A 42 4.22 2.03 -3.26
N THR A 43 4.05 2.03 -1.93
CA THR A 43 4.99 1.38 -1.00
C THR A 43 5.08 -0.13 -1.26
N PHE A 44 3.93 -0.81 -1.43
CA PHE A 44 3.90 -2.23 -1.80
C PHE A 44 4.59 -2.49 -3.15
N SER A 45 4.39 -1.62 -4.15
CA SER A 45 5.03 -1.73 -5.46
C SER A 45 6.56 -1.66 -5.39
N SER A 46 7.11 -0.93 -4.40
CA SER A 46 8.56 -0.92 -4.14
C SER A 46 9.10 -2.31 -3.80
N ALA A 47 8.34 -3.11 -3.03
CA ALA A 47 8.75 -4.47 -2.71
C ALA A 47 8.64 -5.42 -3.91
N LEU A 48 7.67 -5.22 -4.81
CA LEU A 48 7.60 -5.97 -6.07
C LEU A 48 8.84 -5.74 -6.93
N TYR A 49 9.34 -4.50 -6.99
CA TYR A 49 10.62 -4.21 -7.63
C TYR A 49 11.78 -5.00 -7.00
N TYR A 50 11.84 -5.06 -5.67
CA TYR A 50 12.86 -5.85 -4.96
C TYR A 50 12.70 -7.35 -5.18
N GLU A 51 11.48 -7.85 -5.26
CA GLU A 51 11.20 -9.25 -5.57
C GLU A 51 11.74 -9.62 -6.95
N GLU A 52 11.50 -8.77 -7.95
CA GLU A 52 11.98 -8.98 -9.33
C GLU A 52 13.50 -8.87 -9.43
N ALA A 53 14.12 -7.89 -8.75
CA ALA A 53 15.55 -7.63 -8.83
C ALA A 53 16.40 -8.57 -7.97
N GLY A 54 15.91 -9.02 -6.81
CA GLY A 54 16.67 -9.78 -5.82
C GLY A 54 15.96 -11.02 -5.25
N GLY A 55 14.80 -11.37 -5.81
CA GLY A 55 14.02 -12.53 -5.42
C GLY A 55 13.27 -12.37 -4.08
N ARG A 56 12.64 -13.44 -3.65
CA ARG A 56 11.79 -13.47 -2.44
C ARG A 56 12.48 -12.96 -1.18
N GLN A 57 13.77 -13.21 -1.01
CA GLN A 57 14.51 -12.75 0.17
C GLN A 57 14.61 -11.23 0.23
N ALA A 58 14.77 -10.56 -0.92
CA ALA A 58 14.79 -9.10 -0.98
C ALA A 58 13.42 -8.51 -0.67
N TYR A 59 12.35 -9.11 -1.18
CA TYR A 59 10.97 -8.77 -0.83
C TYR A 59 10.72 -8.85 0.68
N GLU A 60 11.07 -9.98 1.31
CA GLU A 60 10.88 -10.19 2.75
C GLU A 60 11.67 -9.18 3.60
N GLY A 61 12.84 -8.75 3.13
CA GLY A 61 13.60 -7.70 3.80
C GLY A 61 12.84 -6.36 3.85
N VAL A 62 12.22 -5.95 2.74
CA VAL A 62 11.39 -4.74 2.66
C VAL A 62 10.12 -4.91 3.49
N ARG A 63 9.45 -6.06 3.38
CA ARG A 63 8.26 -6.39 4.17
C ARG A 63 8.52 -6.34 5.68
N SER A 64 9.65 -6.90 6.13
CA SER A 64 10.01 -6.88 7.56
C SER A 64 10.18 -5.47 8.09
N TYR A 65 10.72 -4.55 7.29
CA TYR A 65 10.82 -3.14 7.68
C TYR A 65 9.45 -2.49 7.91
N TRP A 66 8.43 -2.80 7.08
CA TRP A 66 7.07 -2.30 7.31
C TRP A 66 6.46 -2.89 8.58
N GLN A 67 6.67 -4.21 8.78
CA GLN A 67 6.18 -4.90 9.97
C GLN A 67 6.76 -4.28 11.24
N ASP A 68 8.09 -4.08 11.29
CA ASP A 68 8.77 -3.49 12.45
C ASP A 68 8.25 -2.07 12.78
N ARG A 69 7.98 -1.27 11.74
CA ARG A 69 7.41 0.08 11.92
C ARG A 69 5.99 0.04 12.47
N TYR A 70 5.17 -0.84 11.95
CA TYR A 70 3.79 -1.01 12.40
C TYR A 70 3.73 -1.63 13.80
N ASP A 71 4.53 -2.65 14.08
CA ASP A 71 4.62 -3.29 15.40
C ASP A 71 5.03 -2.31 16.50
N LYS A 72 5.93 -1.37 16.19
CA LYS A 72 6.29 -0.29 17.11
C LYS A 72 5.07 0.56 17.47
N LEU A 73 4.27 0.93 16.49
CA LEU A 73 3.04 1.70 16.71
C LEU A 73 2.03 0.92 17.58
N LEU A 74 1.89 -0.39 17.33
CA LEU A 74 1.05 -1.27 18.14
C LEU A 74 1.51 -1.36 19.60
N GLN A 75 2.82 -1.46 19.84
CA GLN A 75 3.39 -1.48 21.21
C GLN A 75 3.13 -0.19 21.97
N GLU A 76 3.01 0.93 21.26
CA GLU A 76 2.68 2.24 21.81
C GLU A 76 1.15 2.44 21.98
N ASN A 77 0.31 1.45 21.63
CA ASN A 77 -1.16 1.52 21.59
C ASN A 77 -1.69 2.67 20.73
N ARG A 78 -1.07 2.90 19.57
CA ARG A 78 -1.34 4.00 18.65
C ARG A 78 -1.86 3.52 17.29
N ASP A 79 -2.42 2.30 17.24
CA ASP A 79 -3.05 1.82 16.00
C ASP A 79 -4.24 2.71 15.60
N ALA A 80 -4.41 2.87 14.31
CA ALA A 80 -5.48 3.65 13.73
C ALA A 80 -6.08 2.94 12.51
N PRO A 81 -7.36 3.23 12.15
CA PRO A 81 -7.95 2.76 10.92
C PRO A 81 -7.10 3.16 9.70
N LEU A 82 -6.89 2.21 8.80
CA LEU A 82 -6.20 2.50 7.54
C LEU A 82 -6.97 3.54 6.71
N SER A 83 -8.30 3.60 6.86
CA SER A 83 -9.19 4.54 6.20
C SER A 83 -9.17 5.97 6.75
N TRP A 84 -8.33 6.30 7.74
CA TRP A 84 -8.25 7.66 8.23
C TRP A 84 -7.84 8.63 7.12
N SER A 85 -8.57 9.74 7.02
CA SER A 85 -8.18 10.87 6.18
C SER A 85 -6.96 11.59 6.74
N LEU A 86 -6.28 12.37 5.90
CA LEU A 86 -5.13 13.18 6.34
C LEU A 86 -5.53 14.13 7.49
N SER A 87 -6.73 14.73 7.47
CA SER A 87 -7.21 15.58 8.57
C SER A 87 -7.36 14.81 9.87
N GLN A 88 -7.89 13.57 9.84
CA GLN A 88 -7.99 12.73 11.04
C GLN A 88 -6.61 12.40 11.62
N PHE A 89 -5.63 12.07 10.79
CA PHE A 89 -4.25 11.90 11.28
C PHE A 89 -3.71 13.16 11.93
N MET A 90 -3.88 14.33 11.30
CA MET A 90 -3.35 15.60 11.84
C MET A 90 -4.03 16.00 13.16
N GLU A 91 -5.30 15.67 13.35
CA GLU A 91 -6.07 15.99 14.55
C GLU A 91 -5.85 15.00 15.70
N GLN A 92 -5.71 13.71 15.39
CA GLN A 92 -5.66 12.64 16.38
C GLN A 92 -4.22 12.20 16.70
N ASP A 93 -3.43 11.91 15.67
CA ASP A 93 -2.05 11.45 15.80
C ASP A 93 -1.26 11.62 14.48
N ALA A 94 -0.67 12.80 14.30
CA ALA A 94 0.10 13.11 13.09
C ALA A 94 1.32 12.19 12.85
N GLU A 95 1.92 11.66 13.93
CA GLU A 95 3.07 10.76 13.82
C GLU A 95 2.67 9.34 13.38
N ALA A 96 1.40 8.95 13.56
CA ALA A 96 0.88 7.67 13.08
C ALA A 96 0.66 7.65 11.56
N TYR A 97 0.60 8.81 10.89
CA TYR A 97 0.33 8.91 9.46
C TYR A 97 1.22 7.99 8.61
N ALA A 98 2.54 8.15 8.71
CA ALA A 98 3.45 7.37 7.88
C ALA A 98 3.48 5.87 8.26
N PRO A 99 3.50 5.44 9.52
CA PRO A 99 3.35 4.03 9.86
C PRO A 99 2.05 3.39 9.36
N ILE A 100 0.94 4.13 9.37
CA ILE A 100 -0.37 3.61 8.92
C ILE A 100 -0.51 3.66 7.41
N ALA A 101 -0.46 4.84 6.79
CA ALA A 101 -0.74 4.97 5.36
C ALA A 101 0.26 4.20 4.49
N TYR A 102 1.54 4.21 4.84
CA TYR A 102 2.61 3.55 4.10
C TYR A 102 2.80 2.10 4.55
N SER A 103 3.18 1.87 5.83
CA SER A 103 3.59 0.53 6.27
C SER A 103 2.42 -0.42 6.46
N LYS A 104 1.38 -0.04 7.23
CA LYS A 104 0.15 -0.83 7.36
C LYS A 104 -0.56 -0.95 6.01
N GLY A 105 -0.58 0.12 5.18
CA GLY A 105 -1.10 0.10 3.83
C GLY A 105 -0.39 -0.94 2.94
N ALA A 106 0.93 -0.97 2.94
CA ALA A 106 1.67 -1.98 2.18
C ALA A 106 1.47 -3.41 2.71
N LEU A 107 1.38 -3.59 4.03
CA LEU A 107 1.04 -4.88 4.64
C LEU A 107 -0.37 -5.35 4.29
N PHE A 108 -1.32 -4.44 4.13
CA PHE A 108 -2.66 -4.75 3.63
C PHE A 108 -2.61 -5.35 2.21
N PHE A 109 -1.83 -4.76 1.29
CA PHE A 109 -1.67 -5.32 -0.06
C PHE A 109 -0.92 -6.66 -0.04
N ASP A 110 0.06 -6.85 0.86
CA ASP A 110 0.71 -8.14 1.08
C ASP A 110 -0.27 -9.21 1.56
N ALA A 111 -1.16 -8.86 2.50
CA ALA A 111 -2.23 -9.74 2.97
C ALA A 111 -3.24 -10.08 1.86
N LEU A 112 -3.66 -9.10 1.05
CA LEU A 112 -4.51 -9.33 -0.12
C LEU A 112 -3.86 -10.31 -1.10
N ARG A 113 -2.58 -10.07 -1.47
CA ARG A 113 -1.83 -10.96 -2.37
C ARG A 113 -1.74 -12.39 -1.83
N SER A 114 -1.49 -12.50 -0.52
CA SER A 114 -1.39 -13.80 0.14
C SER A 114 -2.73 -14.55 0.19
N GLU A 115 -3.84 -13.83 0.36
CA GLU A 115 -5.19 -14.43 0.44
C GLU A 115 -5.71 -14.88 -0.93
N VAL A 116 -5.61 -14.01 -1.96
CA VAL A 116 -6.20 -14.30 -3.26
C VAL A 116 -5.24 -14.99 -4.24
N GLY A 117 -3.94 -14.99 -3.94
CA GLY A 117 -2.88 -15.50 -4.81
C GLY A 117 -2.47 -14.53 -5.91
N ASP A 118 -1.29 -14.75 -6.48
CA ASP A 118 -0.67 -13.83 -7.46
C ASP A 118 -1.56 -13.58 -8.70
N GLU A 119 -2.15 -14.62 -9.26
CA GLU A 119 -2.97 -14.51 -10.47
C GLU A 119 -4.15 -13.56 -10.28
N ALA A 120 -4.94 -13.78 -9.22
CA ALA A 120 -6.10 -12.93 -8.93
C ALA A 120 -5.68 -11.53 -8.47
N PHE A 121 -4.60 -11.43 -7.69
CA PHE A 121 -4.07 -10.14 -7.21
C PHE A 121 -3.66 -9.24 -8.37
N PHE A 122 -2.83 -9.73 -9.28
CA PHE A 122 -2.38 -8.92 -10.42
C PHE A 122 -3.48 -8.68 -11.44
N ALA A 123 -4.44 -9.62 -11.61
CA ALA A 123 -5.61 -9.39 -12.44
C ALA A 123 -6.50 -8.26 -11.89
N ALA A 124 -6.69 -8.20 -10.56
CA ALA A 124 -7.43 -7.11 -9.91
C ALA A 124 -6.75 -5.75 -10.12
N LEU A 125 -5.42 -5.68 -9.90
CA LEU A 125 -4.67 -4.43 -10.12
C LEU A 125 -4.70 -3.97 -11.58
N GLN A 126 -4.61 -4.92 -12.54
CA GLN A 126 -4.70 -4.59 -13.96
C GLN A 126 -6.09 -4.07 -14.33
N ALA A 127 -7.16 -4.69 -13.83
CA ALA A 127 -8.53 -4.23 -14.06
C ALA A 127 -8.73 -2.82 -13.46
N TYR A 128 -8.36 -2.62 -12.20
CA TYR A 128 -8.42 -1.33 -11.53
C TYR A 128 -7.67 -0.25 -12.32
N TYR A 129 -6.44 -0.54 -12.78
CA TYR A 129 -5.66 0.39 -13.61
C TYR A 129 -6.35 0.71 -14.94
N GLN A 130 -6.85 -0.31 -15.67
CA GLN A 130 -7.46 -0.13 -16.98
C GLN A 130 -8.77 0.66 -16.91
N ASP A 131 -9.58 0.40 -15.89
CA ASP A 131 -10.91 1.00 -15.74
C ASP A 131 -10.85 2.45 -15.26
N HIS A 132 -9.75 2.83 -14.57
CA HIS A 132 -9.62 4.15 -13.94
C HIS A 132 -8.47 5.01 -14.47
N GLN A 133 -7.91 4.70 -15.66
CA GLN A 133 -6.87 5.53 -16.27
C GLN A 133 -7.33 6.98 -16.47
N PHE A 134 -6.52 7.91 -15.98
CA PHE A 134 -6.76 9.36 -16.07
C PHE A 134 -8.05 9.82 -15.38
N ALA A 135 -8.49 9.08 -14.37
CA ALA A 135 -9.63 9.38 -13.51
C ALA A 135 -9.20 9.43 -12.03
N ILE A 136 -10.10 9.88 -11.18
CA ILE A 136 -9.97 9.77 -9.72
C ILE A 136 -10.76 8.55 -9.30
N ALA A 137 -10.05 7.55 -8.77
CA ALA A 137 -10.63 6.33 -8.22
C ALA A 137 -10.67 6.38 -6.68
N SER A 138 -11.47 5.52 -6.10
CA SER A 138 -11.65 5.39 -4.65
C SER A 138 -11.19 4.01 -4.15
N GLY A 139 -11.10 3.86 -2.83
CA GLY A 139 -10.90 2.56 -2.19
C GLY A 139 -12.03 1.57 -2.49
N ASP A 140 -13.26 2.03 -2.69
CA ASP A 140 -14.39 1.19 -3.10
C ASP A 140 -14.23 0.65 -4.52
N ASP A 141 -13.68 1.43 -5.45
CA ASP A 141 -13.36 0.98 -6.81
C ASP A 141 -12.30 -0.12 -6.79
N LEU A 142 -11.23 0.07 -6.01
CA LEU A 142 -10.20 -0.94 -5.81
C LEU A 142 -10.78 -2.22 -5.18
N ARG A 143 -11.61 -2.08 -4.14
CA ARG A 143 -12.31 -3.18 -3.48
C ARG A 143 -13.17 -3.97 -4.46
N ALA A 144 -13.91 -3.29 -5.34
CA ALA A 144 -14.73 -3.94 -6.35
C ALA A 144 -13.90 -4.79 -7.33
N ALA A 145 -12.75 -4.27 -7.80
CA ALA A 145 -11.83 -5.00 -8.65
C ALA A 145 -11.28 -6.28 -7.95
N PHE A 146 -10.91 -6.16 -6.67
CA PHE A 146 -10.42 -7.31 -5.89
C PHE A 146 -11.51 -8.35 -5.61
N ILE A 147 -12.75 -7.94 -5.34
CA ILE A 147 -13.87 -8.88 -5.17
C ILE A 147 -14.17 -9.61 -6.47
N GLN A 148 -14.10 -8.92 -7.61
CA GLN A 148 -14.34 -9.52 -8.91
C GLN A 148 -13.30 -10.58 -9.27
N ALA A 149 -12.03 -10.35 -8.96
CA ALA A 149 -10.92 -11.26 -9.28
C ALA A 149 -10.69 -12.33 -8.20
N GLY A 150 -10.78 -11.96 -6.92
CA GLY A 150 -10.39 -12.77 -5.75
C GLY A 150 -11.54 -13.25 -4.88
N GLY A 151 -12.80 -12.89 -5.23
CA GLY A 151 -13.98 -13.33 -4.50
C GLY A 151 -14.23 -12.59 -3.17
N SER A 152 -15.14 -13.15 -2.37
CA SER A 152 -15.60 -12.52 -1.11
C SER A 152 -14.50 -12.41 -0.03
N GLN A 153 -13.47 -13.26 -0.09
CA GLN A 153 -12.35 -13.24 0.83
C GLN A 153 -11.59 -11.91 0.75
N ALA A 154 -11.36 -11.41 -0.49
CA ALA A 154 -10.78 -10.10 -0.69
C ALA A 154 -11.61 -9.00 -0.02
N GLY A 155 -12.94 -9.01 -0.21
CA GLY A 155 -13.83 -8.04 0.43
C GLY A 155 -13.76 -8.06 1.96
N ALA A 156 -13.61 -9.23 2.57
CA ALA A 156 -13.48 -9.37 4.02
C ALA A 156 -12.21 -8.70 4.56
N LEU A 157 -11.08 -8.78 3.83
CA LEU A 157 -9.84 -8.09 4.20
C LEU A 157 -10.00 -6.57 4.17
N PHE A 158 -10.67 -6.01 3.16
CA PHE A 158 -11.00 -4.58 3.16
C PHE A 158 -11.82 -4.19 4.39
N ASP A 159 -12.83 -4.99 4.75
CA ASP A 159 -13.68 -4.72 5.92
C ASP A 159 -12.91 -4.82 7.25
N GLU A 160 -11.87 -5.62 7.32
CA GLU A 160 -11.00 -5.79 8.49
C GLU A 160 -9.99 -4.66 8.64
N TRP A 161 -9.24 -4.36 7.56
CA TRP A 161 -8.06 -3.48 7.62
C TRP A 161 -8.40 -1.99 7.53
N LEU A 162 -9.50 -1.63 6.90
CA LEU A 162 -9.93 -0.23 6.78
C LEU A 162 -10.66 0.32 8.04
N LYS A 163 -10.87 -0.52 9.05
CA LYS A 163 -11.51 -0.12 10.32
C LYS A 163 -10.51 0.38 11.32
#